data_38a3f8823ebadc6984da7823f6278580
#
_entry.id   38a3f8823ebadc6984da7823f6278580
#
_cell.length_a   1.000
_cell.length_b   1.000
_cell.length_c   1.000
_cell.angle_alpha   90.00
_cell.angle_beta   90.00
_cell.angle_gamma   90.00
#
_symmetry.space_group_name_H-M   'P 1'
#
loop_
_entity.id
_entity.type
_entity.pdbx_description
1 polymer ?
#
loop_
_entity_poly.entity_id
_entity_poly.type
_entity_poly.pdbx_seq_one_letter_code
_entity_poly.pdbx_strand_id
1 'polypeptide(L)'
;SALTLRETQHAIKYIKDLFQQTLSFALTLDRVTAPLIVEQGSGINDDLNGVERKVDFTIKEIDNKKAEVVQSLAKWKRMALYRYGYRAGEGIYTDMNAIRRDDDTDNLHSIFVDQWDWEKVITREQRNEEFLKETVKSIVKAIVYTKRKVSLRYPVLANPMNETVTFVTTQELENRYPDKTSKERENLVAKEYGRSEERRVG
;
A
#
# COMPACT_ATOMS: atom_id res chain seq x y z
N SER A 1 -16.12 19.39 17.76
CA SER A 1 -17.04 19.16 16.63
C SER A 1 -16.31 18.39 15.53
N ALA A 2 -17.02 17.56 14.80
CA ALA A 2 -16.45 16.86 13.64
C ALA A 2 -16.06 17.88 12.54
N LEU A 3 -15.14 17.48 11.65
CA LEU A 3 -14.81 18.27 10.46
C LEU A 3 -16.03 18.39 9.54
N THR A 4 -16.21 19.54 8.93
CA THR A 4 -17.14 19.70 7.79
C THR A 4 -16.63 18.93 6.58
N LEU A 5 -17.49 18.66 5.59
CA LEU A 5 -17.09 17.98 4.35
C LEU A 5 -15.93 18.72 3.65
N ARG A 6 -15.97 20.06 3.62
CA ARG A 6 -14.88 20.86 3.02
C ARG A 6 -13.57 20.71 3.79
N GLU A 7 -13.60 20.79 5.11
CA GLU A 7 -12.42 20.59 5.96
C GLU A 7 -11.86 19.19 5.82
N THR A 8 -12.74 18.18 5.68
CA THR A 8 -12.34 16.80 5.41
C THR A 8 -11.54 16.69 4.11
N GLN A 9 -11.97 17.33 3.02
CA GLN A 9 -11.23 17.34 1.76
C GLN A 9 -9.86 18.03 1.89
N HIS A 10 -9.79 19.13 2.63
CA HIS A 10 -8.51 19.80 2.92
C HIS A 10 -7.59 18.92 3.77
N ALA A 11 -8.13 18.19 4.73
CA ALA A 11 -7.36 17.27 5.56
C ALA A 11 -6.83 16.08 4.74
N ILE A 12 -7.64 15.49 3.86
CA ILE A 12 -7.23 14.41 2.95
C ILE A 12 -6.06 14.90 2.07
N LYS A 13 -6.20 16.06 1.43
CA LYS A 13 -5.12 16.63 0.60
C LYS A 13 -3.84 16.84 1.43
N TYR A 14 -3.96 17.41 2.62
CA TYR A 14 -2.81 17.67 3.49
C TYR A 14 -2.11 16.37 3.90
N ILE A 15 -2.86 15.32 4.26
CA ILE A 15 -2.32 14.00 4.59
C ILE A 15 -1.58 13.42 3.38
N LYS A 16 -2.21 13.44 2.21
CA LYS A 16 -1.61 12.87 0.99
C LYS A 16 -0.31 13.58 0.62
N ASP A 17 -0.29 14.90 0.58
CA ASP A 17 0.90 15.69 0.24
C ASP A 17 2.04 15.45 1.24
N LEU A 18 1.74 15.49 2.52
CA LEU A 18 2.74 15.35 3.57
C LEU A 18 3.32 13.93 3.63
N PHE A 19 2.45 12.91 3.59
CA PHE A 19 2.89 11.52 3.70
C PHE A 19 3.73 11.11 2.49
N GLN A 20 3.30 11.45 1.27
CA GLN A 20 4.06 11.09 0.06
C GLN A 20 5.46 11.72 0.06
N GLN A 21 5.60 12.98 0.49
CA GLN A 21 6.90 13.64 0.61
C GLN A 21 7.77 12.97 1.67
N THR A 22 7.19 12.68 2.84
CA THR A 22 7.92 12.06 3.96
C THR A 22 8.36 10.64 3.62
N LEU A 23 7.49 9.84 3.02
CA LEU A 23 7.80 8.46 2.62
C LEU A 23 8.83 8.41 1.50
N SER A 24 8.66 9.24 0.46
CA SER A 24 9.60 9.26 -0.66
C SER A 24 11.00 9.68 -0.22
N PHE A 25 11.11 10.64 0.68
CA PHE A 25 12.39 11.01 1.28
C PHE A 25 12.99 9.86 2.11
N ALA A 26 12.18 9.23 2.99
CA ALA A 26 12.65 8.16 3.87
C ALA A 26 13.14 6.91 3.12
N LEU A 27 12.54 6.60 1.98
CA LEU A 27 12.83 5.40 1.21
C LEU A 27 13.59 5.64 -0.11
N THR A 28 13.89 6.90 -0.45
CA THR A 28 14.52 7.31 -1.71
C THR A 28 13.67 6.87 -2.92
N LEU A 29 12.46 7.42 -3.00
CA LEU A 29 11.48 7.08 -4.02
C LEU A 29 11.17 8.28 -4.91
N ASP A 30 11.18 8.08 -6.22
CA ASP A 30 10.69 9.05 -7.20
C ASP A 30 9.21 8.80 -7.51
N ARG A 31 8.44 9.87 -7.67
CA ARG A 31 7.07 9.75 -8.14
C ARG A 31 7.03 9.47 -9.63
N VAL A 32 6.28 8.45 -10.02
CA VAL A 32 6.02 8.13 -11.43
C VAL A 32 4.52 8.04 -11.70
N THR A 33 4.13 8.29 -12.95
CA THR A 33 2.75 8.09 -13.39
C THR A 33 2.58 6.64 -13.84
N ALA A 34 1.62 5.95 -13.25
CA ALA A 34 1.28 4.58 -13.59
C ALA A 34 -0.01 4.52 -14.44
N PRO A 35 -0.19 3.47 -15.26
CA PRO A 35 -1.41 3.28 -16.01
C PRO A 35 -2.58 2.90 -15.10
N LEU A 36 -3.77 3.42 -15.41
CA LEU A 36 -5.02 2.92 -14.85
C LEU A 36 -5.55 1.71 -15.64
N ILE A 37 -5.22 1.67 -16.93
CA ILE A 37 -5.72 0.71 -17.91
C ILE A 37 -4.54 0.04 -18.59
N VAL A 38 -4.63 -1.25 -18.76
CA VAL A 38 -3.64 -2.07 -19.48
C VAL A 38 -4.32 -2.99 -20.49
N GLU A 39 -3.59 -3.42 -21.52
CA GLU A 39 -4.09 -4.39 -22.49
C GLU A 39 -4.33 -5.73 -21.80
N GLN A 40 -5.50 -6.34 -22.07
CA GLN A 40 -5.84 -7.66 -21.56
C GLN A 40 -4.84 -8.70 -22.08
N GLY A 41 -4.40 -9.58 -21.20
CA GLY A 41 -3.44 -10.64 -21.55
C GLY A 41 -1.98 -10.17 -21.63
N SER A 42 -1.69 -8.87 -21.39
CA SER A 42 -0.31 -8.35 -21.36
C SER A 42 0.53 -8.91 -20.21
N GLY A 43 -0.09 -9.53 -19.21
CA GLY A 43 0.56 -10.01 -18.00
C GLY A 43 0.94 -8.91 -17.00
N ILE A 44 0.64 -7.65 -17.30
CA ILE A 44 0.99 -6.50 -16.45
C ILE A 44 0.02 -6.36 -15.27
N ASN A 45 -1.29 -6.58 -15.51
CA ASN A 45 -2.28 -6.55 -14.44
C ASN A 45 -2.10 -7.78 -13.53
N ASP A 46 -2.09 -7.56 -12.23
CA ASP A 46 -1.91 -8.65 -11.28
C ASP A 46 -3.18 -9.50 -11.18
N ASP A 47 -3.02 -10.79 -10.91
CA ASP A 47 -4.14 -11.71 -10.74
C ASP A 47 -4.58 -11.85 -9.27
N LEU A 48 -3.99 -11.06 -8.36
CA LEU A 48 -4.21 -11.10 -6.91
C LEU A 48 -4.10 -12.56 -6.38
N ASN A 49 -5.23 -13.14 -5.92
CA ASN A 49 -5.28 -14.54 -5.51
C ASN A 49 -5.61 -15.50 -6.67
N GLY A 50 -5.84 -14.97 -7.88
CA GLY A 50 -6.14 -15.76 -9.10
C GLY A 50 -7.61 -16.12 -9.29
N VAL A 51 -8.50 -15.65 -8.41
CA VAL A 51 -9.94 -15.89 -8.47
C VAL A 51 -10.75 -14.61 -8.76
N GLU A 52 -10.18 -13.46 -8.49
CA GLU A 52 -10.83 -12.17 -8.68
C GLU A 52 -10.94 -11.82 -10.16
N ARG A 53 -12.15 -11.43 -10.57
CA ARG A 53 -12.42 -11.01 -11.95
C ARG A 53 -11.96 -9.57 -12.16
N LYS A 54 -11.26 -9.32 -13.25
CA LYS A 54 -10.87 -7.98 -13.68
C LYS A 54 -12.05 -7.22 -14.27
N VAL A 55 -12.06 -5.89 -14.16
CA VAL A 55 -12.97 -5.04 -14.93
C VAL A 55 -12.36 -4.87 -16.30
N ASP A 56 -13.04 -5.36 -17.33
CA ASP A 56 -12.59 -5.31 -18.71
C ASP A 56 -13.59 -4.57 -19.61
N PHE A 57 -13.09 -4.05 -20.73
CA PHE A 57 -13.86 -3.34 -21.73
C PHE A 57 -13.12 -3.36 -23.07
N THR A 58 -13.78 -2.94 -24.14
CA THR A 58 -13.18 -2.81 -25.47
C THR A 58 -12.91 -1.35 -25.81
N ILE A 59 -11.86 -1.09 -26.57
CA ILE A 59 -11.49 0.25 -27.04
C ILE A 59 -11.74 0.34 -28.55
N LYS A 60 -12.74 1.13 -28.93
CA LYS A 60 -13.19 1.29 -30.32
C LYS A 60 -12.07 1.75 -31.27
N GLU A 61 -11.26 2.72 -30.85
CA GLU A 61 -10.21 3.34 -31.68
C GLU A 61 -9.04 2.38 -32.03
N ILE A 62 -8.97 1.24 -31.40
CA ILE A 62 -7.96 0.21 -31.66
C ILE A 62 -8.60 -1.15 -31.94
N ASP A 63 -9.55 -1.17 -32.89
CA ASP A 63 -10.21 -2.37 -33.38
C ASP A 63 -10.89 -3.22 -32.31
N ASN A 64 -11.50 -2.55 -31.32
CA ASN A 64 -12.14 -3.19 -30.17
C ASN A 64 -11.22 -4.12 -29.36
N LYS A 65 -9.92 -3.81 -29.31
CA LYS A 65 -9.01 -4.51 -28.41
C LYS A 65 -9.53 -4.44 -26.97
N LYS A 66 -9.36 -5.53 -26.27
CA LYS A 66 -9.74 -5.63 -24.86
C LYS A 66 -8.70 -4.99 -23.96
N ALA A 67 -9.16 -4.19 -23.02
CA ALA A 67 -8.38 -3.56 -21.97
C ALA A 67 -8.96 -3.89 -20.60
N GLU A 68 -8.15 -3.79 -19.59
CA GLU A 68 -8.50 -4.07 -18.20
C GLU A 68 -8.13 -2.89 -17.31
N VAL A 69 -8.98 -2.58 -16.33
CA VAL A 69 -8.59 -1.70 -15.22
C VAL A 69 -7.67 -2.48 -14.29
N VAL A 70 -6.59 -1.84 -13.85
CA VAL A 70 -5.63 -2.51 -12.96
C VAL A 70 -6.26 -2.88 -11.62
N GLN A 71 -5.84 -4.03 -11.09
CA GLN A 71 -6.14 -4.49 -9.72
C GLN A 71 -4.95 -4.25 -8.79
N SER A 72 -3.73 -4.31 -9.35
CA SER A 72 -2.46 -4.05 -8.69
C SER A 72 -1.42 -3.63 -9.71
N LEU A 73 -0.46 -2.81 -9.30
CA LEU A 73 0.66 -2.34 -10.11
C LEU A 73 1.99 -3.01 -9.77
N ALA A 74 2.01 -4.09 -9.00
CA ALA A 74 3.26 -4.73 -8.56
C ALA A 74 4.13 -5.16 -9.74
N LYS A 75 3.55 -5.85 -10.73
CA LYS A 75 4.28 -6.28 -11.94
C LYS A 75 4.72 -5.09 -12.78
N TRP A 76 3.85 -4.10 -12.95
CA TRP A 76 4.17 -2.88 -13.70
C TRP A 76 5.33 -2.10 -13.08
N LYS A 77 5.32 -1.91 -11.75
CA LYS A 77 6.39 -1.20 -11.05
C LYS A 77 7.76 -1.86 -11.22
N ARG A 78 7.83 -3.19 -11.11
CA ARG A 78 9.09 -3.92 -11.36
C ARG A 78 9.61 -3.70 -12.77
N MET A 79 8.71 -3.73 -13.77
CA MET A 79 9.07 -3.43 -15.15
C MET A 79 9.50 -1.96 -15.30
N ALA A 80 8.81 -1.02 -14.65
CA ALA A 80 9.14 0.40 -14.69
C ALA A 80 10.52 0.68 -14.06
N LEU A 81 10.83 0.09 -12.91
CA LEU A 81 12.16 0.20 -12.30
C LEU A 81 13.27 -0.20 -13.27
N TYR A 82 13.10 -1.32 -13.96
CA TYR A 82 14.07 -1.79 -14.96
C TYR A 82 14.15 -0.85 -16.16
N ARG A 83 13.01 -0.48 -16.75
CA ARG A 83 12.95 0.38 -17.94
C ARG A 83 13.47 1.79 -17.72
N TYR A 84 13.27 2.33 -16.53
CA TYR A 84 13.70 3.68 -16.16
C TYR A 84 15.13 3.72 -15.60
N GLY A 85 15.79 2.56 -15.47
CA GLY A 85 17.19 2.47 -15.07
C GLY A 85 17.46 2.71 -13.60
N TYR A 86 16.50 2.44 -12.72
CA TYR A 86 16.68 2.55 -11.27
C TYR A 86 17.70 1.53 -10.74
N ARG A 87 18.51 1.97 -9.77
CA ARG A 87 19.60 1.20 -9.18
C ARG A 87 19.25 0.77 -7.76
N ALA A 88 20.06 -0.14 -7.21
CA ALA A 88 19.96 -0.53 -5.80
C ALA A 88 19.98 0.68 -4.86
N GLY A 89 19.01 0.74 -3.96
CA GLY A 89 18.80 1.86 -3.03
C GLY A 89 17.78 2.89 -3.52
N GLU A 90 17.42 2.88 -4.80
CA GLU A 90 16.43 3.77 -5.41
C GLU A 90 15.09 3.06 -5.63
N GLY A 91 14.02 3.81 -5.76
CA GLY A 91 12.71 3.24 -6.01
C GLY A 91 11.72 4.23 -6.61
N ILE A 92 10.52 3.75 -6.83
CA ILE A 92 9.40 4.55 -7.34
C ILE A 92 8.19 4.42 -6.43
N TYR A 93 7.34 5.45 -6.44
CA TYR A 93 5.98 5.36 -5.93
C TYR A 93 5.01 5.98 -6.93
N THR A 94 3.76 5.58 -6.82
CA THR A 94 2.67 6.10 -7.62
C THR A 94 1.39 6.22 -6.80
N ASP A 95 0.54 7.17 -7.18
CA ASP A 95 -0.84 7.22 -6.73
C ASP A 95 -1.62 6.20 -7.55
N MET A 96 -1.81 5.00 -7.01
CA MET A 96 -2.53 3.94 -7.69
C MET A 96 -4.04 4.12 -7.49
N ASN A 97 -4.77 4.15 -8.59
CA ASN A 97 -6.21 3.90 -8.60
C ASN A 97 -6.46 2.53 -9.22
N ALA A 98 -7.27 1.72 -8.57
CA ALA A 98 -7.61 0.38 -9.03
C ALA A 98 -9.07 0.06 -8.75
N ILE A 99 -9.62 -0.94 -9.44
CA ILE A 99 -10.95 -1.47 -9.16
C ILE A 99 -10.81 -2.96 -8.85
N ARG A 100 -11.27 -3.35 -7.66
CA ARG A 100 -11.36 -4.73 -7.19
C ARG A 100 -12.82 -5.11 -7.04
N ARG A 101 -13.43 -5.48 -8.15
CA ARG A 101 -14.88 -5.65 -8.26
C ARG A 101 -15.46 -6.78 -7.41
N ASP A 102 -14.64 -7.73 -7.00
CA ASP A 102 -15.05 -8.91 -6.23
C ASP A 102 -14.65 -8.83 -4.75
N ASP A 103 -14.09 -7.70 -4.30
CA ASP A 103 -13.77 -7.49 -2.89
C ASP A 103 -15.05 -7.32 -2.06
N ASP A 104 -15.08 -7.93 -0.89
CA ASP A 104 -16.11 -7.70 0.12
C ASP A 104 -16.03 -6.27 0.64
N THR A 105 -17.14 -5.54 0.56
CA THR A 105 -17.19 -4.14 1.01
C THR A 105 -17.72 -4.03 2.43
N ASP A 106 -17.08 -3.15 3.21
CA ASP A 106 -17.49 -2.78 4.56
C ASP A 106 -17.20 -1.27 4.80
N ASN A 107 -17.19 -0.83 6.05
CA ASN A 107 -16.88 0.56 6.39
C ASN A 107 -15.39 0.95 6.20
N LEU A 108 -14.51 0.00 5.90
CA LEU A 108 -13.08 0.21 5.66
C LEU A 108 -12.63 -0.21 4.25
N HIS A 109 -13.38 -1.11 3.60
CA HIS A 109 -13.03 -1.67 2.30
C HIS A 109 -14.01 -1.22 1.22
N SER A 110 -13.48 -0.81 0.09
CA SER A 110 -14.23 -0.37 -1.09
C SER A 110 -13.71 -1.10 -2.33
N ILE A 111 -14.58 -1.28 -3.32
CA ILE A 111 -14.16 -1.77 -4.64
C ILE A 111 -13.22 -0.81 -5.36
N PHE A 112 -13.29 0.49 -5.04
CA PHE A 112 -12.34 1.49 -5.54
C PHE A 112 -11.16 1.58 -4.59
N VAL A 113 -9.96 1.37 -5.13
CA VAL A 113 -8.70 1.44 -4.38
C VAL A 113 -7.96 2.72 -4.75
N ASP A 114 -7.61 3.51 -3.75
CA ASP A 114 -6.77 4.70 -3.83
C ASP A 114 -5.63 4.53 -2.81
N GLN A 115 -4.44 4.18 -3.29
CA GLN A 115 -3.30 3.92 -2.40
C GLN A 115 -1.99 4.45 -2.97
N TRP A 116 -1.04 4.78 -2.08
CA TRP A 116 0.35 4.93 -2.45
C TRP A 116 0.96 3.54 -2.59
N ASP A 117 1.41 3.27 -3.79
CA ASP A 117 1.99 1.99 -4.13
C ASP A 117 3.45 2.20 -4.54
N TRP A 118 4.38 1.56 -3.88
CA TRP A 118 5.81 1.77 -4.07
C TRP A 118 6.58 0.47 -4.29
N GLU A 119 7.72 0.58 -4.94
CA GLU A 119 8.66 -0.51 -5.17
C GLU A 119 10.08 0.05 -5.12
N LYS A 120 11.03 -0.68 -4.53
CA LYS A 120 12.42 -0.26 -4.37
C LYS A 120 13.38 -1.35 -4.84
N VAL A 121 14.44 -0.95 -5.55
CA VAL A 121 15.50 -1.87 -5.94
C VAL A 121 16.42 -2.13 -4.74
N ILE A 122 16.61 -3.39 -4.42
CA ILE A 122 17.54 -3.84 -3.37
C ILE A 122 18.56 -4.81 -3.94
N THR A 123 19.71 -4.94 -3.30
CA THR A 123 20.66 -5.98 -3.66
C THR A 123 20.23 -7.34 -3.11
N ARG A 124 20.88 -8.42 -3.58
CA ARG A 124 20.58 -9.77 -3.09
C ARG A 124 20.95 -9.91 -1.60
N GLU A 125 22.00 -9.27 -1.15
CA GLU A 125 22.47 -9.26 0.25
C GLU A 125 21.50 -8.54 1.17
N GLN A 126 20.78 -7.53 0.66
CA GLN A 126 19.75 -6.80 1.39
C GLN A 126 18.42 -7.58 1.51
N ARG A 127 18.27 -8.72 0.80
CA ARG A 127 17.09 -9.55 0.93
C ARG A 127 17.15 -10.40 2.20
N ASN A 128 17.03 -9.75 3.33
CA ASN A 128 17.08 -10.34 4.67
C ASN A 128 16.10 -9.66 5.63
N GLU A 129 15.88 -10.29 6.78
CA GLU A 129 14.93 -9.83 7.80
C GLU A 129 15.35 -8.49 8.42
N GLU A 130 16.64 -8.25 8.60
CA GLU A 130 17.13 -7.01 9.19
C GLU A 130 16.81 -5.81 8.32
N PHE A 131 17.09 -5.89 7.02
CA PHE A 131 16.74 -4.84 6.06
C PHE A 131 15.24 -4.61 5.98
N LEU A 132 14.42 -5.67 6.03
CA LEU A 132 12.98 -5.57 6.12
C LEU A 132 12.55 -4.79 7.36
N LYS A 133 13.08 -5.15 8.53
CA LYS A 133 12.77 -4.48 9.80
C LYS A 133 13.12 -2.99 9.78
N GLU A 134 14.28 -2.63 9.23
CA GLU A 134 14.68 -1.22 9.09
C GLU A 134 13.77 -0.45 8.11
N THR A 135 13.38 -1.08 7.02
CA THR A 135 12.43 -0.50 6.08
C THR A 135 11.07 -0.24 6.73
N VAL A 136 10.53 -1.21 7.46
CA VAL A 136 9.26 -1.06 8.19
C VAL A 136 9.35 0.04 9.25
N LYS A 137 10.44 0.11 10.02
CA LYS A 137 10.65 1.20 10.99
C LYS A 137 10.66 2.58 10.31
N SER A 138 11.28 2.69 9.14
CA SER A 138 11.29 3.94 8.36
C SER A 138 9.90 4.34 7.90
N ILE A 139 9.10 3.39 7.44
CA ILE A 139 7.68 3.63 7.07
C ILE A 139 6.88 4.08 8.29
N VAL A 140 6.99 3.39 9.42
CA VAL A 140 6.27 3.74 10.66
C VAL A 140 6.65 5.15 11.13
N LYS A 141 7.93 5.52 11.09
CA LYS A 141 8.36 6.90 11.39
C LYS A 141 7.68 7.93 10.48
N ALA A 142 7.58 7.66 9.18
CA ALA A 142 6.89 8.54 8.24
C ALA A 142 5.39 8.67 8.56
N ILE A 143 4.73 7.58 8.91
CA ILE A 143 3.33 7.56 9.33
C ILE A 143 3.14 8.38 10.62
N VAL A 144 3.95 8.12 11.64
CA VAL A 144 3.86 8.83 12.94
C VAL A 144 4.13 10.33 12.78
N TYR A 145 5.15 10.69 12.00
CA TYR A 145 5.43 12.10 11.69
C TYR A 145 4.23 12.78 11.02
N THR A 146 3.67 12.14 9.99
CA THR A 146 2.48 12.66 9.29
C THR A 146 1.32 12.82 10.27
N LYS A 147 1.04 11.82 11.08
CA LYS A 147 -0.03 11.85 12.06
C LYS A 147 0.13 12.97 13.10
N ARG A 148 1.34 13.18 13.59
CA ARG A 148 1.64 14.32 14.50
C ARG A 148 1.31 15.66 13.86
N LYS A 149 1.72 15.86 12.60
CA LYS A 149 1.44 17.10 11.86
C LYS A 149 -0.05 17.30 11.59
N VAL A 150 -0.76 16.21 11.26
CA VAL A 150 -2.22 16.24 11.09
C VAL A 150 -2.92 16.58 12.40
N SER A 151 -2.52 15.98 13.51
CA SER A 151 -3.10 16.25 14.83
C SER A 151 -2.90 17.71 15.28
N LEU A 152 -1.75 18.31 14.95
CA LEU A 152 -1.49 19.73 15.22
C LEU A 152 -2.37 20.64 14.38
N ARG A 153 -2.59 20.31 13.12
CA ARG A 153 -3.40 21.12 12.19
C ARG A 153 -4.90 20.90 12.37
N TYR A 154 -5.29 19.68 12.72
CA TYR A 154 -6.68 19.26 12.91
C TYR A 154 -6.82 18.55 14.27
N PRO A 155 -6.90 19.28 15.38
CA PRO A 155 -6.94 18.68 16.72
C PRO A 155 -8.06 17.67 16.93
N VAL A 156 -9.18 17.81 16.22
CA VAL A 156 -10.30 16.86 16.24
C VAL A 156 -9.93 15.47 15.74
N LEU A 157 -8.86 15.36 14.93
CA LEU A 157 -8.30 14.09 14.44
C LEU A 157 -7.16 13.56 15.31
N ALA A 158 -6.88 14.24 16.42
CA ALA A 158 -5.82 13.84 17.33
C ALA A 158 -6.13 12.46 17.94
N ASN A 159 -5.23 11.52 17.69
CA ASN A 159 -5.28 10.18 18.27
C ASN A 159 -3.84 9.70 18.43
N PRO A 160 -3.36 9.43 19.64
CA PRO A 160 -1.99 8.99 19.88
C PRO A 160 -1.65 7.74 19.08
N MET A 161 -0.44 7.70 18.56
CA MET A 161 0.10 6.53 17.88
C MET A 161 1.47 6.20 18.46
N ASN A 162 1.69 4.95 18.84
CA ASN A 162 2.97 4.49 19.29
C ASN A 162 3.94 4.36 18.10
N GLU A 163 5.19 4.73 18.31
CA GLU A 163 6.29 4.56 17.33
C GLU A 163 6.93 3.17 17.41
N THR A 164 6.65 2.42 18.49
CA THR A 164 7.24 1.10 18.69
C THR A 164 6.68 0.12 17.68
N VAL A 165 7.58 -0.55 16.96
CA VAL A 165 7.25 -1.60 16.01
C VAL A 165 7.56 -2.94 16.68
N THR A 166 6.53 -3.78 16.81
CA THR A 166 6.68 -5.15 17.29
C THR A 166 6.61 -6.09 16.10
N PHE A 167 7.62 -6.94 15.97
CA PHE A 167 7.68 -7.98 14.93
C PHE A 167 7.26 -9.31 15.55
N VAL A 168 6.30 -9.96 14.95
CA VAL A 168 5.77 -11.27 15.40
C VAL A 168 5.73 -12.18 14.19
N THR A 169 6.23 -13.38 14.29
CA THR A 169 6.17 -14.37 13.22
C THR A 169 4.81 -15.05 13.15
N THR A 170 4.43 -15.55 11.98
CA THR A 170 3.21 -16.37 11.83
C THR A 170 3.25 -17.60 12.69
N GLN A 171 4.42 -18.22 12.91
CA GLN A 171 4.59 -19.36 13.78
C GLN A 171 4.34 -19.00 15.27
N GLU A 172 4.82 -17.83 15.72
CA GLU A 172 4.51 -17.36 17.09
C GLU A 172 3.02 -17.12 17.28
N LEU A 173 2.33 -16.58 16.26
CA LEU A 173 0.89 -16.40 16.31
C LEU A 173 0.14 -17.72 16.32
N GLU A 174 0.59 -18.70 15.56
CA GLU A 174 0.03 -20.03 15.55
C GLU A 174 0.21 -20.72 16.91
N ASN A 175 1.38 -20.59 17.51
CA ASN A 175 1.65 -21.13 18.85
C ASN A 175 0.83 -20.43 19.93
N ARG A 176 0.59 -19.11 19.83
CA ARG A 176 -0.26 -18.35 20.79
C ARG A 176 -1.74 -18.66 20.64
N TYR A 177 -2.20 -18.88 19.42
CA TYR A 177 -3.63 -19.03 19.08
C TYR A 177 -3.83 -20.21 18.12
N PRO A 178 -3.57 -21.47 18.55
CA PRO A 178 -3.59 -22.65 17.67
C PRO A 178 -4.95 -22.89 17.01
N ASP A 179 -6.05 -22.59 17.74
CA ASP A 179 -7.42 -22.84 17.28
C ASP A 179 -8.02 -21.70 16.46
N LYS A 180 -7.22 -20.68 16.10
CA LYS A 180 -7.66 -19.51 15.35
C LYS A 180 -7.21 -19.55 13.90
N THR A 181 -8.06 -19.02 13.02
CA THR A 181 -7.67 -18.78 11.61
C THR A 181 -6.61 -17.67 11.53
N SER A 182 -5.89 -17.59 10.41
CA SER A 182 -4.90 -16.53 10.18
C SER A 182 -5.51 -15.14 10.38
N LYS A 183 -6.71 -14.89 9.84
CA LYS A 183 -7.41 -13.60 9.96
C LYS A 183 -7.80 -13.28 11.41
N GLU A 184 -8.24 -14.26 12.17
CA GLU A 184 -8.54 -14.06 13.61
C GLU A 184 -7.27 -13.77 14.41
N ARG A 185 -6.15 -14.42 14.09
CA ARG A 185 -4.83 -14.17 14.72
C ARG A 185 -4.37 -12.73 14.46
N GLU A 186 -4.47 -12.24 13.22
CA GLU A 186 -4.18 -10.85 12.87
C GLU A 186 -5.04 -9.86 13.66
N ASN A 187 -6.35 -10.11 13.75
CA ASN A 187 -7.26 -9.26 14.50
C ASN A 187 -6.92 -9.20 16.00
N LEU A 188 -6.48 -10.31 16.59
CA LEU A 188 -6.05 -10.36 17.98
C LEU A 188 -4.78 -9.55 18.21
N VAL A 189 -3.79 -9.70 17.33
CA VAL A 189 -2.54 -8.92 17.36
C VAL A 189 -2.80 -7.44 17.15
N ALA A 190 -3.67 -7.08 16.19
CA ALA A 190 -4.06 -5.70 15.95
C ALA A 190 -4.71 -5.06 17.18
N LYS A 191 -5.48 -5.82 17.96
CA LYS A 191 -6.05 -5.35 19.24
C LYS A 191 -4.98 -5.16 20.32
N GLU A 192 -4.02 -6.07 20.40
CA GLU A 192 -2.94 -6.02 21.39
C GLU A 192 -1.96 -4.87 21.14
N TYR A 193 -1.53 -4.69 19.90
CA TYR A 193 -0.49 -3.71 19.54
C TYR A 193 -1.03 -2.44 18.83
N GLY A 194 -2.33 -2.38 18.61
CA GLY A 194 -3.02 -1.22 18.04
C GLY A 194 -3.13 -1.18 16.52
N ARG A 195 -2.27 -1.90 15.77
CA ARG A 195 -2.35 -2.11 14.31
C ARG A 195 -1.44 -3.26 13.88
N SER A 196 -1.89 -4.04 12.91
CA SER A 196 -1.03 -5.03 12.24
C SER A 196 -0.88 -4.67 10.76
N GLU A 197 0.29 -5.00 10.20
CA GLU A 197 0.54 -5.02 8.77
C GLU A 197 1.23 -6.34 8.47
N GLU A 198 0.59 -7.19 7.65
CA GLU A 198 1.20 -8.44 7.22
C GLU A 198 2.19 -8.16 6.09
N ARG A 199 3.45 -8.55 6.28
CA ARG A 199 4.46 -8.60 5.21
C ARG A 199 5.08 -9.98 5.17
N ARG A 200 4.99 -10.63 4.03
CA ARG A 200 5.64 -11.91 3.80
C ARG A 200 7.03 -11.69 3.25
N VAL A 201 8.02 -12.29 3.91
CA VAL A 201 9.36 -12.46 3.36
C VAL A 201 9.34 -13.76 2.57
N GLY A 202 9.20 -13.65 1.25
CA GLY A 202 9.27 -14.79 0.34
C GLY A 202 10.67 -14.98 -0.23
#